data_9e47c23a6b7b4bd7b266094d1b6a50d2
#
_entry.id   9e47c23a6b7b4bd7b266094d1b6a50d2
#
_cell.length_a   1.000
_cell.length_b   1.000
_cell.length_c   1.000
_cell.angle_alpha   90.00
_cell.angle_beta   90.00
_cell.angle_gamma   90.00
#
_symmetry.space_group_name_H-M   'P 1'
#
loop_
_entity.id
_entity.type
_entity.pdbx_description
1 polymer ?
#
loop_
_entity_poly.entity_id
_entity_poly.type
_entity_poly.pdbx_seq_one_letter_code
_entity_poly.pdbx_strand_id
1 'polypeptide(L)'
;IMNGYRFHLQKYRPGSKTACPECGRKSCFTRYIDEAGEISFSDNVGICDHINSCGYHYTPKEYFRDNPAVKERLSEQERNCRTPVAARPAAKPMPEQEPRISFLPSDWVEQSMRRYDINPLYRYFTKVAGKEDTDRLFRLYRVGTSRMWNGAAVFWQTDRDGNVRAGKIMGYDAATGHRIKEPFNQVSWVHSVRKVPDFRMKQCLFGEHLLSDTSAAMSAKP
;
A
#
# COMPACT_ATOMS: atom_id res chain seq x y z
N ILE A 1 -16.87 10.72 -8.18
CA ILE A 1 -16.75 11.57 -6.98
C ILE A 1 -15.39 11.23 -6.40
N MET A 2 -14.44 12.17 -6.54
CA MET A 2 -13.07 12.01 -6.05
C MET A 2 -13.07 12.24 -4.55
N ASN A 3 -12.75 11.20 -3.75
CA ASN A 3 -12.35 11.37 -2.36
C ASN A 3 -10.93 11.95 -2.34
N GLY A 4 -10.81 13.24 -2.65
CA GLY A 4 -9.55 13.97 -2.56
C GLY A 4 -9.34 14.43 -1.13
N TYR A 5 -8.21 14.09 -0.54
CA TYR A 5 -7.74 14.79 0.65
C TYR A 5 -7.51 16.26 0.26
N ARG A 6 -8.05 17.21 1.05
CA ARG A 6 -7.90 18.65 0.84
C ARG A 6 -6.44 19.06 0.62
N PHE A 7 -5.52 18.49 1.39
CA PHE A 7 -4.08 18.74 1.29
C PHE A 7 -3.40 17.55 0.63
N HIS A 8 -2.81 17.77 -0.54
CA HIS A 8 -2.12 16.72 -1.29
C HIS A 8 -0.85 17.26 -1.97
N LEU A 9 0.04 16.35 -2.37
CA LEU A 9 1.24 16.72 -3.12
C LEU A 9 0.85 17.26 -4.50
N GLN A 10 1.53 18.32 -4.92
CA GLN A 10 1.37 18.90 -6.25
C GLN A 10 1.55 17.82 -7.33
N LYS A 11 0.61 17.76 -8.29
CA LYS A 11 0.72 16.83 -9.43
C LYS A 11 1.97 17.15 -10.24
N TYR A 12 2.73 16.10 -10.58
CA TYR A 12 3.92 16.27 -11.37
C TYR A 12 3.61 16.90 -12.74
N ARG A 13 4.37 17.93 -13.07
CA ARG A 13 4.50 18.51 -14.40
C ARG A 13 5.97 18.78 -14.65
N PRO A 14 6.47 18.72 -15.90
CA PRO A 14 7.85 19.11 -16.19
C PRO A 14 8.15 20.50 -15.60
N GLY A 15 9.22 20.59 -14.78
CA GLY A 15 9.61 21.82 -14.09
C GLY A 15 8.83 22.15 -12.78
N SER A 16 7.87 21.34 -12.34
CA SER A 16 7.11 21.60 -11.09
C SER A 16 7.86 21.29 -9.80
N LYS A 17 8.92 20.49 -9.87
CA LYS A 17 9.73 20.18 -8.69
C LYS A 17 10.77 21.26 -8.42
N THR A 18 10.94 21.62 -7.16
CA THR A 18 11.87 22.63 -6.68
C THR A 18 13.12 22.01 -6.06
N ALA A 19 14.04 22.82 -5.56
CA ALA A 19 15.15 22.35 -4.76
C ALA A 19 14.68 21.93 -3.37
N CYS A 20 15.26 20.86 -2.83
CA CYS A 20 14.95 20.41 -1.47
C CYS A 20 15.58 21.37 -0.46
N PRO A 21 14.83 21.86 0.55
CA PRO A 21 15.36 22.78 1.55
C PRO A 21 16.44 22.17 2.44
N GLU A 22 16.46 20.83 2.60
CA GLU A 22 17.43 20.12 3.43
C GLU A 22 18.70 19.76 2.66
N CYS A 23 18.58 19.02 1.55
CA CYS A 23 19.76 18.55 0.82
C CYS A 23 20.22 19.47 -0.33
N GLY A 24 19.50 20.54 -0.64
CA GLY A 24 19.82 21.53 -1.67
C GLY A 24 19.75 21.02 -3.12
N ARG A 25 19.50 19.73 -3.35
CA ARG A 25 19.43 19.15 -4.71
C ARG A 25 18.26 19.74 -5.48
N LYS A 26 18.50 20.10 -6.73
CA LYS A 26 17.50 20.68 -7.62
C LYS A 26 16.51 19.63 -8.15
N SER A 27 15.28 20.04 -8.44
CA SER A 27 14.25 19.24 -9.10
C SER A 27 13.90 17.91 -8.41
N CYS A 28 13.99 17.87 -7.08
CA CYS A 28 13.73 16.67 -6.28
C CYS A 28 12.74 16.90 -5.12
N PHE A 29 12.13 18.08 -5.04
CA PHE A 29 11.21 18.42 -3.96
C PHE A 29 9.82 18.71 -4.52
N THR A 30 8.81 17.98 -3.99
CA THR A 30 7.40 18.15 -4.34
C THR A 30 6.66 18.79 -3.17
N ARG A 31 6.02 19.93 -3.42
CA ARG A 31 5.29 20.69 -2.39
C ARG A 31 3.89 20.15 -2.16
N TYR A 32 3.36 20.36 -0.96
CA TYR A 32 1.93 20.20 -0.68
C TYR A 32 1.16 21.44 -1.16
N ILE A 33 -0.06 21.19 -1.64
CA ILE A 33 -1.01 22.23 -2.04
C ILE A 33 -2.35 22.00 -1.35
N ASP A 34 -3.09 23.09 -1.14
CA ASP A 34 -4.49 23.06 -0.72
C ASP A 34 -5.39 23.09 -1.95
N GLU A 35 -6.21 22.07 -2.15
CA GLU A 35 -7.14 22.00 -3.29
C GLU A 35 -8.21 23.10 -3.22
N ALA A 36 -8.58 23.55 -2.02
CA ALA A 36 -9.51 24.67 -1.80
C ALA A 36 -8.86 26.04 -2.06
N GLY A 37 -7.53 26.12 -2.13
CA GLY A 37 -6.81 27.37 -2.36
C GLY A 37 -6.85 28.37 -1.21
N GLU A 38 -7.33 27.98 -0.03
CA GLU A 38 -7.47 28.86 1.14
C GLU A 38 -6.15 29.02 1.91
N ILE A 39 -5.26 28.01 1.78
CA ILE A 39 -3.95 28.01 2.42
C ILE A 39 -2.84 27.98 1.39
N SER A 40 -1.96 28.96 1.48
CA SER A 40 -0.66 28.88 0.84
C SER A 40 0.36 28.35 1.83
N PHE A 41 0.76 27.08 1.64
CA PHE A 41 1.84 26.50 2.44
C PHE A 41 3.16 27.20 2.12
N SER A 42 4.04 27.30 3.12
CA SER A 42 5.42 27.77 2.89
C SER A 42 6.18 26.80 1.98
N ASP A 43 7.20 27.31 1.28
CA ASP A 43 7.93 26.57 0.24
C ASP A 43 8.67 25.32 0.72
N ASN A 44 8.80 25.16 2.04
CA ASN A 44 9.42 24.01 2.69
C ASN A 44 8.44 22.88 3.05
N VAL A 45 7.11 23.06 2.84
CA VAL A 45 6.11 22.02 3.13
C VAL A 45 5.99 21.07 1.95
N GLY A 46 6.55 19.87 2.07
CA GLY A 46 6.63 18.91 0.97
C GLY A 46 7.49 17.70 1.28
N ILE A 47 7.82 16.96 0.26
CA ILE A 47 8.61 15.73 0.34
C ILE A 47 9.77 15.76 -0.65
N CYS A 48 10.94 15.30 -0.23
CA CYS A 48 12.09 15.06 -1.09
C CYS A 48 12.03 13.66 -1.71
N ASP A 49 12.31 13.55 -3.01
CA ASP A 49 12.36 12.25 -3.70
C ASP A 49 13.48 11.34 -3.16
N HIS A 50 14.51 11.91 -2.54
CA HIS A 50 15.63 11.17 -1.96
C HIS A 50 15.29 10.66 -0.54
N ILE A 51 14.24 9.86 -0.41
CA ILE A 51 13.72 9.38 0.88
C ILE A 51 14.81 8.67 1.69
N ASN A 52 15.62 7.84 1.04
CA ASN A 52 16.64 7.03 1.73
C ASN A 52 17.92 7.79 2.11
N SER A 53 18.22 8.90 1.43
CA SER A 53 19.49 9.66 1.65
C SER A 53 19.30 11.03 2.27
N CYS A 54 18.12 11.64 2.09
CA CYS A 54 17.77 12.93 2.67
C CYS A 54 16.67 12.77 3.72
N GLY A 55 15.60 12.00 3.41
CA GLY A 55 14.50 11.73 4.32
C GLY A 55 13.59 12.94 4.61
N TYR A 56 13.82 14.09 3.98
CA TYR A 56 13.04 15.29 4.27
C TYR A 56 11.59 15.12 3.84
N HIS A 57 10.70 15.20 4.82
CA HIS A 57 9.26 15.18 4.62
C HIS A 57 8.59 16.05 5.68
N TYR A 58 8.19 17.26 5.31
CA TYR A 58 7.45 18.17 6.17
C TYR A 58 5.99 18.20 5.73
N THR A 59 5.14 17.60 6.56
CA THR A 59 3.72 17.38 6.24
C THR A 59 2.84 18.57 6.59
N PRO A 60 1.64 18.72 5.99
CA PRO A 60 0.64 19.69 6.41
C PRO A 60 0.27 19.59 7.91
N LYS A 61 0.27 18.37 8.46
CA LYS A 61 0.00 18.13 9.89
C LYS A 61 1.06 18.77 10.78
N GLU A 62 2.32 18.62 10.42
CA GLU A 62 3.45 19.22 11.13
C GLU A 62 3.44 20.74 10.98
N TYR A 63 3.17 21.23 9.76
CA TYR A 63 3.02 22.66 9.51
C TYR A 63 1.96 23.31 10.39
N PHE A 64 0.78 22.69 10.56
CA PHE A 64 -0.27 23.22 11.45
C PHE A 64 0.07 23.09 12.94
N ARG A 65 0.89 22.11 13.32
CA ARG A 65 1.42 22.03 14.69
C ARG A 65 2.37 23.18 14.97
N ASP A 66 3.22 23.50 14.01
CA ASP A 66 4.24 24.54 14.15
C ASP A 66 3.68 25.96 13.90
N ASN A 67 2.50 26.06 13.27
CA ASN A 67 1.79 27.30 12.96
C ASN A 67 0.33 27.28 13.46
N PRO A 68 0.08 27.30 14.78
CA PRO A 68 -1.27 27.17 15.35
C PRO A 68 -2.23 28.26 14.90
N ALA A 69 -1.75 29.49 14.69
CA ALA A 69 -2.56 30.61 14.22
C ALA A 69 -3.16 30.38 12.82
N VAL A 70 -2.48 29.64 11.94
CA VAL A 70 -3.01 29.27 10.62
C VAL A 70 -4.13 28.25 10.77
N LYS A 71 -3.98 27.31 11.70
CA LYS A 71 -4.99 26.29 12.01
C LYS A 71 -6.25 26.94 12.61
N GLU A 72 -6.10 27.92 13.49
CA GLU A 72 -7.23 28.66 14.10
C GLU A 72 -8.03 29.42 13.04
N ARG A 73 -7.37 30.16 12.15
CA ARG A 73 -8.05 30.88 11.05
C ARG A 73 -8.88 29.95 10.17
N LEU A 74 -8.35 28.78 9.85
CA LEU A 74 -9.11 27.77 9.10
C LEU A 74 -10.36 27.31 9.84
N SER A 75 -10.21 27.00 11.14
CA SER A 75 -11.33 26.56 11.95
C SER A 75 -12.40 27.63 12.13
N GLU A 76 -12.03 28.91 12.07
CA GLU A 76 -12.93 30.06 12.09
C GLU A 76 -13.63 30.26 10.74
N GLN A 77 -12.91 30.13 9.63
CA GLN A 77 -13.49 30.19 8.28
C GLN A 77 -14.47 29.06 8.04
N GLU A 78 -14.16 27.83 8.46
CA GLU A 78 -15.07 26.69 8.37
C GLU A 78 -16.31 26.86 9.27
N ARG A 79 -16.20 27.54 10.41
CA ARG A 79 -17.34 27.91 11.26
C ARG A 79 -18.22 28.99 10.64
N ASN A 80 -17.61 30.00 10.03
CA ASN A 80 -18.31 31.13 9.42
C ASN A 80 -18.94 30.79 8.05
N CYS A 81 -18.44 29.77 7.37
CA CYS A 81 -18.98 29.28 6.08
C CYS A 81 -20.16 28.30 6.24
N ARG A 82 -20.49 27.92 7.48
CA ARG A 82 -21.72 27.14 7.76
C ARG A 82 -22.92 28.07 7.78
N THR A 83 -23.54 28.30 6.61
CA THR A 83 -24.96 28.71 6.57
C THR A 83 -25.76 27.74 7.44
N PRO A 84 -26.68 28.24 8.29
CA PRO A 84 -27.51 27.35 9.09
C PRO A 84 -28.42 26.56 8.15
N VAL A 85 -27.99 25.41 7.72
CA VAL A 85 -28.88 24.40 7.14
C VAL A 85 -29.77 23.97 8.29
N ALA A 86 -31.09 24.22 8.13
CA ALA A 86 -32.13 23.80 9.07
C ALA A 86 -31.81 22.41 9.64
N ALA A 87 -31.80 22.32 10.96
CA ALA A 87 -31.44 21.13 11.70
C ALA A 87 -32.27 19.94 11.18
N ARG A 88 -31.65 19.08 10.39
CA ARG A 88 -32.15 17.74 10.15
C ARG A 88 -32.21 17.06 11.52
N PRO A 89 -33.33 16.41 11.91
CA PRO A 89 -33.38 15.65 13.15
C PRO A 89 -32.15 14.75 13.20
N ALA A 90 -31.44 14.80 14.32
CA ALA A 90 -30.27 13.97 14.55
C ALA A 90 -30.65 12.51 14.28
N ALA A 91 -30.21 11.97 13.16
CA ALA A 91 -30.22 10.54 12.96
C ALA A 91 -29.44 9.95 14.14
N LYS A 92 -30.10 9.06 14.90
CA LYS A 92 -29.45 8.28 15.95
C LYS A 92 -28.11 7.77 15.38
N PRO A 93 -27.00 7.89 16.11
CA PRO A 93 -25.74 7.32 15.64
C PRO A 93 -26.02 5.86 15.35
N MET A 94 -25.99 5.50 14.07
CA MET A 94 -25.90 4.09 13.70
C MET A 94 -24.64 3.56 14.37
N PRO A 95 -24.70 2.40 15.02
CA PRO A 95 -23.49 1.80 15.59
C PRO A 95 -22.45 1.78 14.48
N GLU A 96 -21.29 2.36 14.77
CA GLU A 96 -20.14 2.41 13.89
C GLU A 96 -19.80 0.96 13.54
N GLN A 97 -20.32 0.48 12.43
CA GLN A 97 -20.01 -0.86 11.95
C GLN A 97 -18.51 -0.83 11.66
N GLU A 98 -17.75 -1.60 12.42
CA GLU A 98 -16.34 -1.79 12.13
C GLU A 98 -16.17 -2.01 10.62
N PRO A 99 -15.23 -1.31 9.99
CA PRO A 99 -15.10 -1.36 8.55
C PRO A 99 -14.90 -2.82 8.12
N ARG A 100 -15.89 -3.39 7.45
CA ARG A 100 -15.85 -4.79 7.01
C ARG A 100 -14.63 -5.01 6.15
N ILE A 101 -13.70 -5.81 6.63
CA ILE A 101 -12.49 -6.18 5.91
C ILE A 101 -12.90 -7.08 4.76
N SER A 102 -12.34 -6.83 3.58
CA SER A 102 -12.58 -7.67 2.41
C SER A 102 -11.61 -8.84 2.35
N PHE A 103 -12.09 -9.98 1.85
CA PHE A 103 -11.28 -11.17 1.59
C PHE A 103 -11.33 -11.47 0.10
N LEU A 104 -10.25 -12.09 -0.41
CA LEU A 104 -10.21 -12.61 -1.76
C LEU A 104 -10.67 -14.07 -1.78
N PRO A 105 -11.27 -14.54 -2.88
CA PRO A 105 -11.66 -15.94 -3.01
C PRO A 105 -10.45 -16.88 -2.92
N SER A 106 -10.57 -17.94 -2.12
CA SER A 106 -9.50 -18.93 -1.93
C SER A 106 -9.17 -19.72 -3.20
N ASP A 107 -10.15 -19.93 -4.06
CA ASP A 107 -9.97 -20.59 -5.36
C ASP A 107 -8.98 -19.83 -6.27
N TRP A 108 -8.82 -18.53 -6.11
CA TRP A 108 -7.82 -17.74 -6.85
C TRP A 108 -6.39 -18.11 -6.46
N VAL A 109 -6.17 -18.50 -5.21
CA VAL A 109 -4.87 -19.02 -4.75
C VAL A 109 -4.56 -20.30 -5.51
N GLU A 110 -5.47 -21.28 -5.47
CA GLU A 110 -5.31 -22.58 -6.11
C GLU A 110 -5.16 -22.47 -7.64
N GLN A 111 -5.97 -21.62 -8.28
CA GLN A 111 -5.87 -21.36 -9.72
C GLN A 111 -4.51 -20.75 -10.10
N SER A 112 -3.92 -19.96 -9.26
CA SER A 112 -2.62 -19.32 -9.51
C SER A 112 -1.43 -20.27 -9.28
N MET A 113 -1.59 -21.31 -8.44
CA MET A 113 -0.55 -22.30 -8.14
C MET A 113 -0.33 -23.30 -9.30
N ARG A 114 -0.60 -22.85 -10.49
CA ARG A 114 -0.39 -23.58 -11.76
C ARG A 114 0.61 -22.79 -12.62
N ARG A 115 1.05 -23.39 -13.68
CA ARG A 115 1.91 -22.73 -14.67
C ARG A 115 3.23 -22.21 -14.10
N TYR A 116 3.86 -22.98 -13.22
CA TYR A 116 5.20 -22.65 -12.71
C TYR A 116 6.28 -22.65 -13.80
N ASP A 117 6.00 -23.33 -14.93
CA ASP A 117 6.83 -23.32 -16.14
C ASP A 117 7.19 -21.92 -16.63
N ILE A 118 6.24 -20.97 -16.56
CA ILE A 118 6.45 -19.59 -16.99
C ILE A 118 6.89 -18.65 -15.86
N ASN A 119 6.93 -19.11 -14.61
CA ASN A 119 7.26 -18.25 -13.46
C ASN A 119 8.79 -18.06 -13.33
N PRO A 120 9.33 -16.84 -13.57
CA PRO A 120 10.77 -16.60 -13.49
C PRO A 120 11.38 -16.88 -12.12
N LEU A 121 10.65 -16.56 -11.04
CA LEU A 121 11.12 -16.82 -9.68
C LEU A 121 11.20 -18.32 -9.40
N TYR A 122 10.21 -19.09 -9.81
CA TYR A 122 10.22 -20.56 -9.70
C TYR A 122 11.41 -21.16 -10.47
N ARG A 123 11.65 -20.68 -11.70
CA ARG A 123 12.78 -21.13 -12.52
C ARG A 123 14.14 -20.83 -11.86
N TYR A 124 14.27 -19.67 -11.24
CA TYR A 124 15.46 -19.31 -10.47
C TYR A 124 15.65 -20.27 -9.28
N PHE A 125 14.62 -20.45 -8.44
CA PHE A 125 14.71 -21.35 -7.28
C PHE A 125 14.99 -22.80 -7.68
N THR A 126 14.43 -23.27 -8.77
CA THR A 126 14.72 -24.63 -9.28
C THR A 126 16.19 -24.83 -9.62
N LYS A 127 16.88 -23.77 -10.11
CA LYS A 127 18.33 -23.83 -10.38
C LYS A 127 19.16 -23.83 -9.09
N VAL A 128 18.71 -23.11 -8.06
CA VAL A 128 19.47 -22.90 -6.83
C VAL A 128 19.24 -24.02 -5.81
N ALA A 129 18.02 -24.42 -5.60
CA ALA A 129 17.58 -25.35 -4.56
C ALA A 129 17.10 -26.71 -5.10
N GLY A 130 17.05 -26.86 -6.40
CA GLY A 130 16.46 -28.05 -7.04
C GLY A 130 14.94 -27.99 -7.13
N LYS A 131 14.39 -28.88 -7.96
CA LYS A 131 12.96 -28.89 -8.28
C LYS A 131 12.10 -29.32 -7.09
N GLU A 132 12.50 -30.33 -6.36
CA GLU A 132 11.72 -30.91 -5.26
C GLU A 132 11.51 -29.89 -4.12
N ASP A 133 12.58 -29.26 -3.65
CA ASP A 133 12.50 -28.23 -2.62
C ASP A 133 11.74 -26.99 -3.09
N THR A 134 11.91 -26.60 -4.34
CA THR A 134 11.17 -25.49 -4.93
C THR A 134 9.67 -25.78 -4.98
N ASP A 135 9.28 -26.97 -5.44
CA ASP A 135 7.87 -27.40 -5.47
C ASP A 135 7.27 -27.39 -4.06
N ARG A 136 8.01 -27.94 -3.08
CA ARG A 136 7.60 -27.95 -1.68
C ARG A 136 7.40 -26.55 -1.12
N LEU A 137 8.38 -25.67 -1.32
CA LEU A 137 8.32 -24.28 -0.81
C LEU A 137 7.20 -23.47 -1.46
N PHE A 138 7.06 -23.56 -2.79
CA PHE A 138 6.02 -22.81 -3.49
C PHE A 138 4.61 -23.23 -3.09
N ARG A 139 4.40 -24.53 -2.83
CA ARG A 139 3.13 -25.04 -2.29
C ARG A 139 2.92 -24.63 -0.85
N LEU A 140 3.93 -24.81 0.01
CA LEU A 140 3.86 -24.47 1.44
C LEU A 140 3.51 -23.00 1.66
N TYR A 141 4.19 -22.10 0.98
CA TYR A 141 3.98 -20.66 1.08
C TYR A 141 2.89 -20.13 0.14
N ARG A 142 2.20 -21.00 -0.59
CA ARG A 142 1.13 -20.63 -1.54
C ARG A 142 1.60 -19.56 -2.53
N VAL A 143 2.79 -19.73 -3.10
CA VAL A 143 3.28 -18.82 -4.15
C VAL A 143 2.60 -19.19 -5.47
N GLY A 144 1.94 -18.23 -6.08
CA GLY A 144 1.24 -18.40 -7.35
C GLY A 144 1.99 -17.82 -8.54
N THR A 145 1.39 -17.98 -9.73
CA THR A 145 1.85 -17.41 -11.00
C THR A 145 0.76 -16.55 -11.62
N SER A 146 1.10 -15.31 -11.95
CA SER A 146 0.24 -14.37 -12.67
C SER A 146 0.59 -14.36 -14.16
N ARG A 147 -0.39 -14.04 -15.01
CA ARG A 147 -0.13 -13.76 -16.43
C ARG A 147 0.57 -12.42 -16.66
N MET A 148 0.57 -11.52 -15.66
CA MET A 148 1.27 -10.25 -15.76
C MET A 148 2.77 -10.48 -15.93
N TRP A 149 3.40 -9.63 -16.72
CA TRP A 149 4.85 -9.59 -16.94
C TRP A 149 5.46 -10.97 -17.23
N ASN A 150 4.75 -11.75 -18.06
CA ASN A 150 5.19 -13.08 -18.51
C ASN A 150 5.45 -14.08 -17.38
N GLY A 151 4.59 -14.12 -16.37
CA GLY A 151 4.68 -15.13 -15.31
C GLY A 151 5.09 -14.61 -13.95
N ALA A 152 4.81 -13.33 -13.63
CA ALA A 152 5.13 -12.75 -12.34
C ALA A 152 4.65 -13.62 -11.17
N ALA A 153 5.46 -13.70 -10.11
CA ALA A 153 5.10 -14.42 -8.90
C ALA A 153 3.98 -13.70 -8.13
N VAL A 154 3.05 -14.46 -7.56
CA VAL A 154 2.00 -13.97 -6.68
C VAL A 154 2.26 -14.47 -5.27
N PHE A 155 2.48 -13.54 -4.35
CA PHE A 155 2.64 -13.82 -2.93
C PHE A 155 1.31 -13.62 -2.22
N TRP A 156 0.64 -14.72 -1.90
CA TRP A 156 -0.64 -14.69 -1.22
C TRP A 156 -0.46 -14.49 0.28
N GLN A 157 -1.16 -13.52 0.81
CA GLN A 157 -1.25 -13.27 2.25
C GLN A 157 -2.51 -13.96 2.77
N THR A 158 -2.32 -15.12 3.39
CA THR A 158 -3.40 -15.89 4.03
C THR A 158 -3.18 -15.83 5.52
N ASP A 159 -4.20 -15.45 6.29
CA ASP A 159 -4.13 -15.39 7.74
C ASP A 159 -4.23 -16.79 8.38
N ARG A 160 -4.16 -16.85 9.71
CA ARG A 160 -4.24 -18.10 10.48
C ARG A 160 -5.57 -18.83 10.32
N ASP A 161 -6.65 -18.09 10.08
CA ASP A 161 -7.99 -18.63 9.87
C ASP A 161 -8.20 -19.14 8.46
N GLY A 162 -7.19 -19.03 7.58
CA GLY A 162 -7.25 -19.45 6.19
C GLY A 162 -7.84 -18.41 5.23
N ASN A 163 -8.21 -17.22 5.73
CA ASN A 163 -8.76 -16.17 4.88
C ASN A 163 -7.69 -15.50 4.05
N VAL A 164 -7.94 -15.31 2.76
CA VAL A 164 -7.02 -14.66 1.83
C VAL A 164 -7.18 -13.14 1.93
N ARG A 165 -6.23 -12.49 2.59
CA ARG A 165 -6.22 -11.04 2.85
C ARG A 165 -5.82 -10.23 1.64
N ALA A 166 -4.79 -10.70 0.91
CA ALA A 166 -4.26 -10.01 -0.25
C ALA A 166 -3.43 -10.96 -1.13
N GLY A 167 -3.12 -10.53 -2.35
CA GLY A 167 -2.14 -11.17 -3.22
C GLY A 167 -1.24 -10.11 -3.84
N LYS A 168 0.06 -10.15 -3.56
CA LYS A 168 1.05 -9.22 -4.11
C LYS A 168 1.72 -9.85 -5.33
N ILE A 169 1.60 -9.18 -6.47
CA ILE A 169 2.19 -9.62 -7.74
C ILE A 169 3.53 -8.92 -7.90
N MET A 170 4.60 -9.68 -8.16
CA MET A 170 5.93 -9.12 -8.35
C MET A 170 6.67 -9.82 -9.49
N GLY A 171 7.31 -9.02 -10.35
CA GLY A 171 8.18 -9.52 -11.43
C GLY A 171 9.60 -9.77 -10.94
N TYR A 172 10.16 -10.88 -11.40
CA TYR A 172 11.52 -11.31 -11.06
C TYR A 172 12.30 -11.67 -12.32
N ASP A 173 13.60 -11.49 -12.28
CA ASP A 173 14.53 -11.96 -13.28
C ASP A 173 14.88 -13.44 -13.00
N ALA A 174 14.76 -14.30 -14.02
CA ALA A 174 14.97 -15.73 -13.87
C ALA A 174 16.46 -16.14 -13.77
N ALA A 175 17.38 -15.26 -14.13
CA ALA A 175 18.82 -15.55 -14.05
C ALA A 175 19.37 -15.18 -12.68
N THR A 176 18.95 -14.03 -12.14
CA THR A 176 19.50 -13.45 -10.90
C THR A 176 18.61 -13.63 -9.68
N GLY A 177 17.32 -13.92 -9.84
CA GLY A 177 16.33 -13.97 -8.75
C GLY A 177 16.01 -12.58 -8.18
N HIS A 178 16.51 -11.51 -8.78
CA HIS A 178 16.24 -10.15 -8.33
C HIS A 178 14.88 -9.65 -8.83
N ARG A 179 14.26 -8.80 -8.02
CA ARG A 179 13.03 -8.11 -8.41
C ARG A 179 13.29 -7.10 -9.53
N ILE A 180 12.46 -7.11 -10.56
CA ILE A 180 12.55 -6.18 -11.69
C ILE A 180 12.03 -4.80 -11.25
N LYS A 181 12.90 -3.79 -11.35
CA LYS A 181 12.61 -2.38 -11.01
C LYS A 181 12.69 -1.45 -12.21
N GLU A 182 13.42 -1.85 -13.26
CA GLU A 182 13.63 -1.09 -14.50
C GLU A 182 12.95 -1.80 -15.66
N PRO A 183 12.41 -1.10 -16.68
CA PRO A 183 12.22 0.34 -16.78
C PRO A 183 11.10 0.88 -15.87
N PHE A 184 10.35 0.02 -15.22
CA PHE A 184 9.34 0.34 -14.20
C PHE A 184 9.28 -0.75 -13.14
N ASN A 185 8.89 -0.37 -11.93
CA ASN A 185 8.80 -1.30 -10.81
C ASN A 185 7.63 -2.27 -11.01
N GLN A 186 7.93 -3.55 -11.29
CA GLN A 186 6.95 -4.59 -11.50
C GLN A 186 6.34 -5.08 -10.18
N VAL A 187 5.49 -4.27 -9.58
CA VAL A 187 4.73 -4.58 -8.37
C VAL A 187 3.27 -4.17 -8.56
N SER A 188 2.36 -5.07 -8.25
CA SER A 188 0.92 -4.82 -8.27
C SER A 188 0.19 -5.67 -7.23
N TRP A 189 -1.14 -5.51 -7.15
CA TRP A 189 -2.00 -6.26 -6.24
C TRP A 189 -3.10 -6.98 -7.02
N VAL A 190 -3.43 -8.21 -6.60
CA VAL A 190 -4.44 -9.03 -7.27
C VAL A 190 -5.79 -8.32 -7.31
N HIS A 191 -6.24 -7.72 -6.20
CA HIS A 191 -7.52 -7.00 -6.16
C HIS A 191 -7.56 -5.82 -7.15
N SER A 192 -6.44 -5.11 -7.33
CA SER A 192 -6.35 -4.00 -8.28
C SER A 192 -6.39 -4.49 -9.73
N VAL A 193 -5.64 -5.56 -10.04
CA VAL A 193 -5.60 -6.17 -11.38
C VAL A 193 -6.95 -6.77 -11.76
N ARG A 194 -7.62 -7.41 -10.80
CA ARG A 194 -8.95 -8.01 -10.96
C ARG A 194 -10.09 -7.00 -10.83
N LYS A 195 -9.76 -5.72 -10.54
CA LYS A 195 -10.74 -4.63 -10.36
C LYS A 195 -11.86 -4.98 -9.38
N VAL A 196 -11.48 -5.57 -8.22
CA VAL A 196 -12.45 -5.90 -7.17
C VAL A 196 -13.03 -4.62 -6.60
N PRO A 197 -14.35 -4.37 -6.72
CA PRO A 197 -14.95 -3.12 -6.26
C PRO A 197 -14.89 -3.02 -4.74
N ASP A 198 -14.71 -1.81 -4.24
CA ASP A 198 -14.73 -1.44 -2.80
C ASP A 198 -13.88 -2.34 -1.89
N PHE A 199 -12.78 -2.89 -2.42
CA PHE A 199 -11.91 -3.81 -1.69
C PHE A 199 -11.16 -3.08 -0.56
N ARG A 200 -11.52 -3.40 0.67
CA ARG A 200 -10.88 -2.90 1.90
C ARG A 200 -9.80 -3.85 2.36
N MET A 201 -8.58 -3.58 1.93
CA MET A 201 -7.43 -4.43 2.21
C MET A 201 -6.95 -4.26 3.66
N LYS A 202 -6.87 -5.39 4.38
CA LYS A 202 -6.11 -5.50 5.63
C LYS A 202 -5.07 -6.59 5.44
N GLN A 203 -3.82 -6.21 5.30
CA GLN A 203 -2.72 -7.15 5.10
C GLN A 203 -2.46 -7.99 6.34
N CYS A 204 -1.93 -9.18 6.12
CA CYS A 204 -1.33 -10.05 7.14
C CYS A 204 0.09 -10.44 6.70
N LEU A 205 0.81 -11.19 7.51
CA LEU A 205 2.16 -11.64 7.15
C LEU A 205 2.11 -12.66 6.02
N PHE A 206 3.09 -12.60 5.13
CA PHE A 206 3.29 -13.67 4.16
C PHE A 206 3.74 -14.94 4.89
N GLY A 207 3.01 -16.04 4.70
CA GLY A 207 3.25 -17.28 5.44
C GLY A 207 2.57 -17.32 6.82
N GLU A 208 1.72 -16.37 7.19
CA GLU A 208 1.04 -16.36 8.49
C GLU A 208 0.21 -17.63 8.75
N HIS A 209 -0.37 -18.23 7.70
CA HIS A 209 -1.10 -19.50 7.76
C HIS A 209 -0.22 -20.70 8.19
N LEU A 210 1.11 -20.53 8.22
CA LEU A 210 2.05 -21.55 8.70
C LEU A 210 2.38 -21.41 10.20
N LEU A 211 1.95 -20.31 10.84
CA LEU A 211 2.15 -20.09 12.24
C LEU A 211 1.10 -20.92 12.99
N SER A 212 1.52 -22.08 13.53
CA SER A 212 0.70 -22.85 14.48
C SER A 212 0.49 -22.04 15.75
N ASP A 213 -0.69 -22.19 16.37
CA ASP A 213 -0.94 -21.68 17.73
C ASP A 213 -0.04 -22.42 18.72
N THR A 214 1.10 -21.82 19.01
CA THR A 214 2.04 -22.32 20.03
C THR A 214 1.45 -22.29 21.44
N SER A 215 0.27 -21.68 21.63
CA SER A 215 -0.44 -21.68 22.91
C SER A 215 -0.94 -23.06 23.35
N ALA A 216 -1.19 -23.97 22.40
CA ALA A 216 -1.60 -25.34 22.70
C ALA A 216 -0.43 -26.25 23.14
N ALA A 217 0.80 -25.91 22.79
CA ALA A 217 1.97 -26.74 23.10
C ALA A 217 2.59 -26.49 24.50
N MET A 218 2.19 -25.41 25.18
CA MET A 218 2.71 -25.10 26.54
C MET A 218 1.85 -25.64 27.66
N SER A 219 0.67 -26.19 27.39
CA SER A 219 -0.20 -26.80 28.43
C SER A 219 -0.03 -28.31 28.57
N ALA A 220 0.86 -28.95 27.80
CA ALA A 220 1.18 -30.36 27.92
C ALA A 220 2.61 -30.55 28.45
N LYS A 221 2.84 -30.23 29.72
CA LYS A 221 3.93 -30.82 30.51
C LYS A 221 3.34 -31.60 31.66
N PRO A 222 3.80 -32.83 31.88
CA PRO A 222 3.34 -33.72 32.91
C PRO A 222 3.70 -33.25 34.32
#